data_bd5e3498fa9a2bbebc6fd327a7cceb90
#
_entry.id   bd5e3498fa9a2bbebc6fd327a7cceb90
#
_cell.length_a   1.000
_cell.length_b   1.000
_cell.length_c   1.000
_cell.angle_alpha   90.00
_cell.angle_beta   90.00
_cell.angle_gamma   90.00
#
_symmetry.space_group_name_H-M   'P 1'
#
loop_
_entity.id
_entity.type
_entity.pdbx_description
1 polymer ?
#
loop_
_entity_poly.entity_id
_entity_poly.type
_entity_poly.pdbx_seq_one_letter_code
_entity_poly.pdbx_strand_id
1 'polypeptide(L)'
;ALNHLIHTYGKPYIAFMDGIVMGGGMGLSQGASLRVVTERTKMAMPETRIGLFPDVGGGWFLSRTPGHVGEWLALTGHVLKGDEAVPARLADGCVASAELPALWQHLADTAWDSGAAVQRWVAAHFAAGGADQISDRAQIDHYFSLPSMPAIIAALEASSAEWARQTAEELRTRSPLMLHVTLEQVRRARHMN
;
A
#
# COMPACT_ATOMS: atom_id res chain seq x y z
N ALA A 1 2.14 -12.03 -16.19
CA ALA A 1 3.01 -13.23 -16.07
C ALA A 1 3.78 -13.22 -14.74
N LEU A 2 4.66 -12.21 -14.45
CA LEU A 2 5.52 -12.22 -13.25
C LEU A 2 4.72 -12.17 -11.94
N ASN A 3 3.76 -11.25 -11.79
CA ASN A 3 2.95 -11.15 -10.57
C ASN A 3 2.15 -12.43 -10.30
N HIS A 4 1.65 -13.10 -11.34
CA HIS A 4 1.00 -14.39 -11.20
C HIS A 4 1.98 -15.47 -10.69
N LEU A 5 3.21 -15.48 -11.22
CA LEU A 5 4.26 -16.40 -10.74
C LEU A 5 4.57 -16.16 -9.26
N ILE A 6 4.75 -14.90 -8.85
CA ILE A 6 5.00 -14.54 -7.46
C ILE A 6 3.86 -15.04 -6.55
N HIS A 7 2.62 -14.79 -6.96
CA HIS A 7 1.43 -15.16 -6.19
C HIS A 7 1.24 -16.69 -6.07
N THR A 8 1.64 -17.44 -7.08
CA THR A 8 1.53 -18.91 -7.12
C THR A 8 2.83 -19.64 -6.76
N TYR A 9 3.87 -18.90 -6.35
CA TYR A 9 5.16 -19.48 -6.05
C TYR A 9 5.11 -20.37 -4.80
N GLY A 10 5.53 -21.63 -4.95
CA GLY A 10 5.41 -22.65 -3.91
C GLY A 10 6.38 -22.54 -2.73
N LYS A 11 7.29 -21.54 -2.74
CA LYS A 11 8.23 -21.25 -1.65
C LYS A 11 7.93 -19.87 -1.07
N PRO A 12 8.30 -19.58 0.19
CA PRO A 12 8.17 -18.25 0.76
C PRO A 12 8.90 -17.22 -0.08
N TYR A 13 8.18 -16.21 -0.52
CA TYR A 13 8.74 -15.01 -1.10
C TYR A 13 8.63 -13.89 -0.07
N ILE A 14 9.74 -13.38 0.42
CA ILE A 14 9.80 -12.31 1.42
C ILE A 14 10.31 -11.05 0.72
N ALA A 15 9.56 -9.97 0.82
CA ALA A 15 9.93 -8.68 0.27
C ALA A 15 10.44 -7.75 1.38
N PHE A 16 11.73 -7.41 1.34
CA PHE A 16 12.30 -6.35 2.16
C PHE A 16 12.27 -5.04 1.39
N MET A 17 11.47 -4.10 1.85
CA MET A 17 11.23 -2.82 1.21
C MET A 17 11.97 -1.72 1.98
N ASP A 18 13.20 -1.40 1.57
CA ASP A 18 14.07 -0.44 2.24
C ASP A 18 14.36 0.77 1.34
N GLY A 19 13.37 1.61 1.13
CA GLY A 19 13.48 2.78 0.26
C GLY A 19 12.22 3.02 -0.56
N ILE A 20 12.37 3.40 -1.85
CA ILE A 20 11.25 3.73 -2.73
C ILE A 20 10.60 2.45 -3.27
N VAL A 21 9.30 2.30 -3.01
CA VAL A 21 8.46 1.19 -3.45
C VAL A 21 7.22 1.76 -4.15
N MET A 22 7.33 2.01 -5.44
CA MET A 22 6.27 2.67 -6.21
C MET A 22 5.94 1.88 -7.48
N GLY A 23 4.69 1.97 -7.95
CA GLY A 23 4.25 1.35 -9.19
C GLY A 23 4.65 -0.13 -9.29
N GLY A 24 5.56 -0.46 -10.21
CA GLY A 24 6.08 -1.82 -10.39
C GLY A 24 6.68 -2.43 -9.12
N GLY A 25 7.33 -1.65 -8.26
CA GLY A 25 7.85 -2.09 -6.96
C GLY A 25 6.73 -2.59 -6.03
N MET A 26 5.59 -1.89 -6.02
CA MET A 26 4.38 -2.35 -5.32
C MET A 26 3.89 -3.68 -5.92
N GLY A 27 3.79 -3.77 -7.24
CA GLY A 27 3.35 -4.98 -7.92
C GLY A 27 4.20 -6.21 -7.58
N LEU A 28 5.50 -6.05 -7.40
CA LEU A 28 6.41 -7.13 -7.01
C LEU A 28 6.27 -7.48 -5.53
N SER A 29 6.21 -6.48 -4.65
CA SER A 29 6.22 -6.69 -3.20
C SER A 29 4.88 -7.16 -2.65
N GLN A 30 3.74 -6.71 -3.21
CA GLN A 30 2.42 -7.00 -2.65
C GLN A 30 1.97 -8.46 -2.85
N GLY A 31 2.61 -9.20 -3.76
CA GLY A 31 2.43 -10.66 -3.89
C GLY A 31 3.26 -11.50 -2.92
N ALA A 32 4.12 -10.87 -2.10
CA ALA A 32 4.97 -11.58 -1.16
C ALA A 32 4.17 -12.21 -0.02
N SER A 33 4.66 -13.34 0.47
CA SER A 33 4.10 -14.03 1.63
C SER A 33 4.47 -13.36 2.96
N LEU A 34 5.47 -12.50 2.95
CA LEU A 34 5.84 -11.61 4.06
C LEU A 34 6.42 -10.31 3.49
N ARG A 35 5.83 -9.19 3.89
CA ARG A 35 6.15 -7.85 3.42
C ARG A 35 6.74 -7.05 4.57
N VAL A 36 8.03 -6.75 4.48
CA VAL A 36 8.79 -6.07 5.53
C VAL A 36 9.20 -4.69 5.07
N VAL A 37 8.84 -3.67 5.83
CA VAL A 37 9.23 -2.27 5.58
C VAL A 37 10.27 -1.81 6.59
N THR A 38 10.89 -0.66 6.32
CA THR A 38 11.81 0.02 7.23
C THR A 38 11.38 1.48 7.42
N GLU A 39 12.04 2.21 8.30
CA GLU A 39 11.84 3.66 8.47
C GLU A 39 12.18 4.46 7.18
N ARG A 40 12.89 3.86 6.24
CA ARG A 40 13.27 4.47 4.96
C ARG A 40 12.26 4.25 3.86
N THR A 41 11.30 3.35 4.07
CA THR A 41 10.30 3.00 3.04
C THR A 41 9.41 4.18 2.69
N LYS A 42 9.24 4.39 1.38
CA LYS A 42 8.27 5.32 0.79
C LYS A 42 7.46 4.55 -0.25
N MET A 43 6.21 4.31 0.06
CA MET A 43 5.34 3.42 -0.71
C MET A 43 4.18 4.20 -1.35
N ALA A 44 3.94 4.03 -2.65
CA ALA A 44 2.83 4.67 -3.34
C ALA A 44 2.45 3.97 -4.65
N MET A 45 1.22 4.24 -5.11
CA MET A 45 0.77 4.01 -6.48
C MET A 45 0.44 5.37 -7.13
N PRO A 46 1.45 6.06 -7.72
CA PRO A 46 1.29 7.45 -8.17
C PRO A 46 0.77 7.57 -9.62
N GLU A 47 0.21 6.52 -10.21
CA GLU A 47 -0.14 6.42 -11.63
C GLU A 47 -1.11 7.51 -12.07
N THR A 48 -2.03 7.96 -11.21
CA THR A 48 -2.96 9.05 -11.53
C THR A 48 -2.23 10.37 -11.84
N ARG A 49 -1.00 10.55 -11.33
CA ARG A 49 -0.14 11.73 -11.62
C ARG A 49 0.35 11.79 -13.06
N ILE A 50 0.40 10.64 -13.73
CA ILE A 50 0.83 10.53 -15.12
C ILE A 50 -0.31 10.15 -16.07
N GLY A 51 -1.55 10.30 -15.62
CA GLY A 51 -2.73 10.02 -16.43
C GLY A 51 -3.02 8.54 -16.66
N LEU A 52 -2.59 7.68 -15.72
CA LEU A 52 -2.83 6.24 -15.70
C LEU A 52 -3.60 5.86 -14.42
N PHE A 53 -4.04 4.62 -14.33
CA PHE A 53 -4.62 4.01 -13.13
C PHE A 53 -3.59 3.07 -12.46
N PRO A 54 -3.69 2.76 -11.16
CA PRO A 54 -2.86 1.76 -10.51
C PRO A 54 -2.94 0.41 -11.20
N ASP A 55 -1.86 0.05 -11.92
CA ASP A 55 -1.72 -1.21 -12.64
C ASP A 55 -1.06 -2.31 -11.76
N VAL A 56 -0.37 -3.26 -12.31
CA VAL A 56 0.41 -4.33 -11.65
C VAL A 56 -0.27 -5.03 -10.46
N GLY A 57 -1.60 -5.07 -10.44
CA GLY A 57 -2.38 -5.61 -9.34
C GLY A 57 -2.85 -4.56 -8.33
N GLY A 58 -2.58 -3.26 -8.57
CA GLY A 58 -2.92 -2.15 -7.67
C GLY A 58 -4.38 -2.14 -7.22
N GLY A 59 -5.31 -2.33 -8.15
CA GLY A 59 -6.73 -2.43 -7.81
C GLY A 59 -7.02 -3.52 -6.78
N TRP A 60 -6.33 -4.66 -6.87
CA TRP A 60 -6.56 -5.78 -5.96
C TRP A 60 -6.00 -5.50 -4.56
N PHE A 61 -4.72 -5.18 -4.40
CA PHE A 61 -4.15 -5.01 -3.06
C PHE A 61 -4.64 -3.73 -2.38
N LEU A 62 -4.91 -2.65 -3.12
CA LEU A 62 -5.50 -1.44 -2.55
C LEU A 62 -6.94 -1.66 -2.07
N SER A 63 -7.72 -2.50 -2.77
CA SER A 63 -9.08 -2.84 -2.33
C SER A 63 -9.13 -3.62 -1.00
N ARG A 64 -8.00 -4.20 -0.54
CA ARG A 64 -7.91 -4.95 0.72
C ARG A 64 -7.42 -4.10 1.89
N THR A 65 -7.09 -2.85 1.66
CA THR A 65 -6.82 -1.90 2.73
C THR A 65 -8.07 -1.63 3.57
N PRO A 66 -7.93 -1.21 4.82
CA PRO A 66 -9.08 -1.00 5.69
C PRO A 66 -9.91 0.22 5.24
N GLY A 67 -11.24 0.11 5.33
CA GLY A 67 -12.21 1.16 4.96
C GLY A 67 -12.01 1.66 3.54
N HIS A 68 -11.86 2.97 3.37
CA HIS A 68 -11.68 3.64 2.07
C HIS A 68 -10.24 4.15 1.83
N VAL A 69 -9.27 3.66 2.60
CA VAL A 69 -7.85 4.00 2.44
C VAL A 69 -7.35 3.66 1.03
N GLY A 70 -7.80 2.53 0.47
CA GLY A 70 -7.40 2.12 -0.87
C GLY A 70 -7.83 3.09 -1.96
N GLU A 71 -9.06 3.59 -1.89
CA GLU A 71 -9.55 4.62 -2.80
C GLU A 71 -8.73 5.90 -2.68
N TRP A 72 -8.48 6.35 -1.45
CA TRP A 72 -7.67 7.53 -1.18
C TRP A 72 -6.25 7.40 -1.74
N LEU A 73 -5.55 6.30 -1.42
CA LEU A 73 -4.19 6.04 -1.93
C LEU A 73 -4.14 5.95 -3.45
N ALA A 74 -5.12 5.25 -4.05
CA ALA A 74 -5.19 5.06 -5.50
C ALA A 74 -5.44 6.38 -6.26
N LEU A 75 -6.31 7.23 -5.72
CA LEU A 75 -6.74 8.46 -6.38
C LEU A 75 -5.72 9.59 -6.22
N THR A 76 -5.15 9.75 -5.02
CA THR A 76 -4.20 10.82 -4.73
C THR A 76 -2.76 10.45 -5.10
N GLY A 77 -2.41 9.16 -5.05
CA GLY A 77 -1.03 8.71 -5.12
C GLY A 77 -0.23 9.15 -3.88
N HIS A 78 -0.91 9.23 -2.74
CA HIS A 78 -0.27 9.57 -1.46
C HIS A 78 0.87 8.61 -1.13
N VAL A 79 1.96 9.15 -0.58
CA VAL A 79 3.14 8.36 -0.22
C VAL A 79 3.05 7.99 1.25
N LEU A 80 2.82 6.70 1.53
CA LEU A 80 2.93 6.15 2.88
C LEU A 80 4.41 6.02 3.28
N LYS A 81 4.72 6.36 4.51
CA LYS A 81 6.00 6.03 5.15
C LYS A 81 5.96 4.60 5.70
N GLY A 82 7.13 4.03 6.01
CA GLY A 82 7.25 2.62 6.33
C GLY A 82 6.28 2.08 7.37
N ASP A 83 6.19 2.72 8.52
CA ASP A 83 5.32 2.31 9.62
C ASP A 83 3.82 2.47 9.30
N GLU A 84 3.44 3.44 8.46
CA GLU A 84 2.06 3.65 8.00
C GLU A 84 1.55 2.52 7.08
N ALA A 85 2.47 1.77 6.46
CA ALA A 85 2.11 0.67 5.56
C ALA A 85 1.51 -0.54 6.31
N VAL A 86 1.86 -0.72 7.59
CA VAL A 86 1.36 -1.84 8.41
C VAL A 86 -0.14 -1.67 8.71
N PRO A 87 -0.63 -0.56 9.30
CA PRO A 87 -2.06 -0.35 9.51
C PRO A 87 -2.83 -0.21 8.18
N ALA A 88 -2.18 0.14 7.07
CA ALA A 88 -2.76 0.09 5.73
C ALA A 88 -2.91 -1.34 5.19
N ARG A 89 -2.36 -2.36 5.85
CA ARG A 89 -2.27 -3.75 5.39
C ARG A 89 -1.47 -3.92 4.09
N LEU A 90 -0.55 -3.01 3.83
CA LEU A 90 0.38 -3.06 2.69
C LEU A 90 1.77 -3.55 3.10
N ALA A 91 2.00 -3.75 4.40
CA ALA A 91 3.14 -4.45 4.99
C ALA A 91 2.69 -5.27 6.19
N ASP A 92 3.51 -6.26 6.57
CA ASP A 92 3.22 -7.17 7.67
C ASP A 92 4.00 -6.79 8.93
N GLY A 93 5.10 -6.06 8.78
CA GLY A 93 5.87 -5.52 9.89
C GLY A 93 6.99 -4.58 9.45
N CYS A 94 7.56 -3.88 10.43
CA CYS A 94 8.65 -2.95 10.26
C CYS A 94 9.90 -3.44 11.00
N VAL A 95 11.07 -3.33 10.37
CA VAL A 95 12.38 -3.55 10.99
C VAL A 95 13.25 -2.32 10.78
N ALA A 96 14.25 -2.10 11.61
CA ALA A 96 15.21 -1.04 11.37
C ALA A 96 16.06 -1.35 10.13
N SER A 97 16.25 -0.38 9.24
CA SER A 97 17.08 -0.55 8.04
C SER A 97 18.49 -1.04 8.38
N ALA A 98 19.05 -0.60 9.50
CA ALA A 98 20.36 -1.02 9.97
C ALA A 98 20.46 -2.52 10.32
N GLU A 99 19.33 -3.19 10.57
CA GLU A 99 19.28 -4.63 10.90
C GLU A 99 19.25 -5.51 9.64
N LEU A 100 18.87 -4.97 8.48
CA LEU A 100 18.71 -5.75 7.26
C LEU A 100 19.96 -6.56 6.86
N PRO A 101 21.20 -6.03 6.92
CA PRO A 101 22.39 -6.83 6.57
C PRO A 101 22.54 -8.07 7.45
N ALA A 102 22.30 -7.94 8.76
CA ALA A 102 22.37 -9.07 9.68
C ALA A 102 21.26 -10.09 9.45
N LEU A 103 20.03 -9.62 9.16
CA LEU A 103 18.90 -10.48 8.80
C LEU A 103 19.20 -11.26 7.52
N TRP A 104 19.73 -10.63 6.48
CA TRP A 104 20.12 -11.28 5.23
C TRP A 104 21.20 -12.34 5.44
N GLN A 105 22.24 -12.02 6.21
CA GLN A 105 23.32 -12.96 6.49
C GLN A 105 22.79 -14.19 7.23
N HIS A 106 21.98 -13.99 8.25
CA HIS A 106 21.40 -15.10 9.01
C HIS A 106 20.47 -15.97 8.14
N LEU A 107 19.65 -15.34 7.28
CA LEU A 107 18.78 -16.08 6.35
C LEU A 107 19.59 -16.95 5.37
N ALA A 108 20.77 -16.49 4.93
CA ALA A 108 21.63 -17.21 4.01
C ALA A 108 22.40 -18.36 4.70
N ASP A 109 22.83 -18.16 5.95
CA ASP A 109 23.72 -19.09 6.65
C ASP A 109 22.96 -20.19 7.42
N THR A 110 21.65 -20.03 7.61
CA THR A 110 20.84 -20.96 8.41
C THR A 110 20.19 -22.03 7.53
N ALA A 111 20.32 -23.28 7.93
CA ALA A 111 19.51 -24.37 7.36
C ALA A 111 18.11 -24.32 7.96
N TRP A 112 17.11 -24.06 7.12
CA TRP A 112 15.73 -23.90 7.56
C TRP A 112 14.92 -25.16 7.35
N ASP A 113 14.21 -25.62 8.38
CA ASP A 113 13.34 -26.80 8.32
C ASP A 113 12.12 -26.57 7.41
N SER A 114 11.64 -25.34 7.30
CA SER A 114 10.48 -24.98 6.48
C SER A 114 10.40 -23.49 6.18
N GLY A 115 9.67 -23.13 5.14
CA GLY A 115 9.37 -21.73 4.84
C GLY A 115 8.60 -21.02 5.95
N ALA A 116 7.74 -21.71 6.67
CA ALA A 116 7.04 -21.17 7.83
C ALA A 116 7.99 -20.83 8.99
N ALA A 117 9.09 -21.59 9.15
CA ALA A 117 10.12 -21.26 10.13
C ALA A 117 10.84 -19.96 9.78
N VAL A 118 11.17 -19.77 8.49
CA VAL A 118 11.75 -18.51 7.99
C VAL A 118 10.83 -17.32 8.28
N GLN A 119 9.56 -17.42 7.94
CA GLN A 119 8.60 -16.32 8.13
C GLN A 119 8.43 -15.96 9.61
N ARG A 120 8.30 -16.95 10.49
CA ARG A 120 8.22 -16.72 11.94
C ARG A 120 9.47 -16.05 12.48
N TRP A 121 10.64 -16.49 12.02
CA TRP A 121 11.90 -15.92 12.46
C TRP A 121 12.03 -14.45 12.04
N VAL A 122 11.72 -14.09 10.79
CA VAL A 122 11.71 -12.69 10.33
C VAL A 122 10.69 -11.87 11.12
N ALA A 123 9.48 -12.39 11.31
CA ALA A 123 8.43 -11.68 12.05
C ALA A 123 8.79 -11.42 13.52
N ALA A 124 9.65 -12.24 14.13
CA ALA A 124 10.16 -12.00 15.49
C ALA A 124 11.05 -10.76 15.62
N HIS A 125 11.53 -10.21 14.48
CA HIS A 125 12.33 -8.98 14.43
C HIS A 125 11.49 -7.73 14.15
N PHE A 126 10.17 -7.87 14.01
CA PHE A 126 9.31 -6.69 13.80
C PHE A 126 9.35 -5.78 15.02
N ALA A 127 9.54 -4.50 14.77
CA ALA A 127 9.51 -3.49 15.81
C ALA A 127 8.15 -3.51 16.53
N ALA A 128 8.21 -3.51 17.86
CA ALA A 128 7.02 -3.31 18.68
C ALA A 128 6.59 -1.83 18.61
N GLY A 129 5.30 -1.55 18.40
CA GLY A 129 4.75 -0.21 18.53
C GLY A 129 4.93 0.66 17.27
N GLY A 130 4.64 0.15 16.10
CA GLY A 130 4.43 0.98 14.90
C GLY A 130 3.14 1.83 15.01
N ALA A 131 2.83 2.59 13.97
CA ALA A 131 1.57 3.32 13.90
C ALA A 131 0.39 2.33 14.03
N ASP A 132 -0.49 2.55 15.00
CA ASP A 132 -1.65 1.69 15.22
C ASP A 132 -2.74 1.91 14.19
N GLN A 133 -2.74 3.08 13.54
CA GLN A 133 -3.73 3.46 12.55
C GLN A 133 -3.18 4.54 11.60
N ILE A 134 -3.83 4.65 10.46
CA ILE A 134 -3.52 5.67 9.45
C ILE A 134 -4.04 7.02 9.97
N SER A 135 -3.19 8.03 9.88
CA SER A 135 -3.58 9.42 10.13
C SER A 135 -4.79 9.80 9.26
N ASP A 136 -5.65 10.66 9.76
CA ASP A 136 -6.85 11.15 9.06
C ASP A 136 -7.85 10.07 8.63
N ARG A 137 -7.76 8.85 9.16
CA ARG A 137 -8.60 7.72 8.78
C ARG A 137 -10.09 8.05 8.75
N ALA A 138 -10.60 8.77 9.76
CA ALA A 138 -12.02 9.13 9.81
C ALA A 138 -12.42 10.07 8.66
N GLN A 139 -11.55 11.01 8.30
CA GLN A 139 -11.76 11.90 7.16
C GLN A 139 -11.69 11.11 5.83
N ILE A 140 -10.69 10.24 5.69
CA ILE A 140 -10.56 9.37 4.52
C ILE A 140 -11.84 8.56 4.31
N ASP A 141 -12.32 7.87 5.36
CA ASP A 141 -13.54 7.06 5.26
C ASP A 141 -14.77 7.93 4.95
N HIS A 142 -14.88 9.12 5.54
CA HIS A 142 -15.98 10.03 5.30
C HIS A 142 -16.09 10.47 3.83
N TYR A 143 -15.00 10.97 3.24
CA TYR A 143 -15.04 11.50 1.88
C TYR A 143 -14.97 10.41 0.80
N PHE A 144 -14.11 9.41 0.97
CA PHE A 144 -13.88 8.41 -0.07
C PHE A 144 -14.90 7.26 -0.08
N SER A 145 -15.84 7.22 0.88
CA SER A 145 -17.03 6.37 0.81
C SER A 145 -18.11 6.90 -0.15
N LEU A 146 -18.06 8.18 -0.52
CA LEU A 146 -19.09 8.82 -1.37
C LEU A 146 -19.18 8.15 -2.75
N PRO A 147 -20.34 8.11 -3.37
CA PRO A 147 -20.65 7.18 -4.47
C PRO A 147 -19.88 7.46 -5.78
N SER A 148 -19.40 8.68 -5.98
CA SER A 148 -18.78 9.06 -7.26
C SER A 148 -17.67 10.10 -7.11
N MET A 149 -16.79 10.22 -8.11
CA MET A 149 -15.76 11.26 -8.12
C MET A 149 -16.31 12.68 -7.99
N PRO A 150 -17.38 13.07 -8.71
CA PRO A 150 -17.99 14.39 -8.49
C PRO A 150 -18.46 14.61 -7.05
N ALA A 151 -19.05 13.61 -6.42
CA ALA A 151 -19.50 13.71 -5.02
C ALA A 151 -18.32 13.82 -4.05
N ILE A 152 -17.25 13.06 -4.25
CA ILE A 152 -16.02 13.14 -3.46
C ILE A 152 -15.41 14.55 -3.55
N ILE A 153 -15.19 15.04 -4.77
CA ILE A 153 -14.56 16.34 -5.00
C ILE A 153 -15.42 17.46 -4.41
N ALA A 154 -16.73 17.45 -4.67
CA ALA A 154 -17.64 18.49 -4.15
C ALA A 154 -17.66 18.53 -2.62
N ALA A 155 -17.66 17.36 -1.96
CA ALA A 155 -17.62 17.28 -0.50
C ALA A 155 -16.30 17.78 0.08
N LEU A 156 -15.16 17.43 -0.55
CA LEU A 156 -13.83 17.91 -0.16
C LEU A 156 -13.72 19.42 -0.30
N GLU A 157 -14.21 20.00 -1.41
CA GLU A 157 -14.19 21.45 -1.70
C GLU A 157 -15.09 22.24 -0.74
N ALA A 158 -16.21 21.67 -0.32
CA ALA A 158 -17.14 22.28 0.62
C ALA A 158 -16.64 22.27 2.08
N SER A 159 -15.58 21.54 2.36
CA SER A 159 -15.03 21.38 3.70
C SER A 159 -14.23 22.61 4.15
N SER A 160 -14.33 22.95 5.43
CA SER A 160 -13.45 23.94 6.07
C SER A 160 -12.10 23.37 6.49
N ALA A 161 -11.95 22.02 6.49
CA ALA A 161 -10.71 21.34 6.89
C ALA A 161 -9.62 21.54 5.82
N GLU A 162 -8.43 21.97 6.26
CA GLU A 162 -7.29 22.19 5.36
C GLU A 162 -6.90 20.96 4.58
N TRP A 163 -6.84 19.81 5.24
CA TRP A 163 -6.55 18.52 4.61
C TRP A 163 -7.51 18.20 3.45
N ALA A 164 -8.80 18.49 3.62
CA ALA A 164 -9.80 18.20 2.60
C ALA A 164 -9.61 19.10 1.37
N ARG A 165 -9.36 20.40 1.59
CA ARG A 165 -9.09 21.35 0.50
C ARG A 165 -7.84 20.97 -0.29
N GLN A 166 -6.74 20.69 0.39
CA GLN A 166 -5.49 20.25 -0.23
C GLN A 166 -5.71 18.96 -1.03
N THR A 167 -6.47 18.01 -0.50
CA THR A 167 -6.81 16.77 -1.20
C THR A 167 -7.65 17.06 -2.46
N ALA A 168 -8.62 17.97 -2.40
CA ALA A 168 -9.40 18.36 -3.58
C ALA A 168 -8.52 19.02 -4.66
N GLU A 169 -7.65 19.94 -4.27
CA GLU A 169 -6.68 20.59 -5.17
C GLU A 169 -5.78 19.55 -5.84
N GLU A 170 -5.28 18.59 -5.09
CA GLU A 170 -4.47 17.51 -5.63
C GLU A 170 -5.26 16.68 -6.67
N LEU A 171 -6.48 16.27 -6.36
CA LEU A 171 -7.33 15.51 -7.29
C LEU A 171 -7.63 16.30 -8.57
N ARG A 172 -7.80 17.62 -8.49
CA ARG A 172 -8.02 18.49 -9.65
C ARG A 172 -6.84 18.54 -10.63
N THR A 173 -5.64 18.20 -10.18
CA THR A 173 -4.47 18.09 -11.08
C THR A 173 -4.42 16.79 -11.87
N ARG A 174 -5.27 15.81 -11.55
CA ARG A 174 -5.26 14.49 -12.17
C ARG A 174 -6.18 14.43 -13.40
N SER A 175 -5.98 13.43 -14.25
CA SER A 175 -6.90 13.14 -15.36
C SER A 175 -8.29 12.78 -14.83
N PRO A 176 -9.36 13.55 -15.14
CA PRO A 176 -10.70 13.24 -14.67
C PRO A 176 -11.14 11.83 -15.06
N LEU A 177 -10.84 11.39 -16.28
CA LEU A 177 -11.15 10.04 -16.75
C LEU A 177 -10.48 8.98 -15.88
N MET A 178 -9.18 9.16 -15.59
CA MET A 178 -8.43 8.17 -14.80
C MET A 178 -8.87 8.13 -13.34
N LEU A 179 -9.31 9.24 -12.77
CA LEU A 179 -9.91 9.22 -11.44
C LEU A 179 -11.18 8.35 -11.40
N HIS A 180 -12.07 8.48 -12.38
CA HIS A 180 -13.25 7.62 -12.48
C HIS A 180 -12.91 6.15 -12.66
N VAL A 181 -11.97 5.84 -13.57
CA VAL A 181 -11.51 4.47 -13.81
C VAL A 181 -10.88 3.88 -12.55
N THR A 182 -10.02 4.63 -11.87
CA THR A 182 -9.34 4.19 -10.65
C THR A 182 -10.32 3.90 -9.51
N LEU A 183 -11.29 4.81 -9.27
CA LEU A 183 -12.30 4.61 -8.25
C LEU A 183 -13.11 3.33 -8.49
N GLU A 184 -13.56 3.14 -9.71
CA GLU A 184 -14.33 1.96 -10.11
C GLU A 184 -13.49 0.68 -10.03
N GLN A 185 -12.24 0.73 -10.45
CA GLN A 185 -11.31 -0.41 -10.36
C GLN A 185 -11.13 -0.90 -8.92
N VAL A 186 -10.83 0.00 -7.97
CA VAL A 186 -10.63 -0.37 -6.57
C VAL A 186 -11.92 -0.94 -5.97
N ARG A 187 -13.06 -0.32 -6.25
CA ARG A 187 -14.36 -0.76 -5.73
C ARG A 187 -14.79 -2.12 -6.28
N ARG A 188 -14.65 -2.35 -7.59
CA ARG A 188 -14.95 -3.67 -8.17
C ARG A 188 -14.04 -4.75 -7.61
N ALA A 189 -12.76 -4.45 -7.44
CA ALA A 189 -11.79 -5.40 -6.92
C ALA A 189 -12.11 -5.87 -5.48
N ARG A 190 -12.87 -5.09 -4.69
CA ARG A 190 -13.34 -5.53 -3.35
C ARG A 190 -14.22 -6.77 -3.40
N HIS A 191 -14.92 -6.97 -4.50
CA HIS A 191 -15.88 -8.06 -4.69
C HIS A 191 -15.29 -9.21 -5.53
N MET A 192 -14.02 -9.12 -5.92
CA MET A 192 -13.32 -10.18 -6.66
C MET A 192 -12.58 -11.09 -5.69
N ASN A 193 -12.62 -12.41 -5.97
CA ASN A 193 -11.86 -13.44 -5.24
C ASN A 193 -10.47 -13.61 -5.80
#